data_84594808ff7067f892e94bd3257f42ea
#
_entry.id   84594808ff7067f892e94bd3257f42ea
#
_cell.length_a   1.000
_cell.length_b   1.000
_cell.length_c   1.000
_cell.angle_alpha   90.00
_cell.angle_beta   90.00
_cell.angle_gamma   90.00
#
_symmetry.space_group_name_H-M   'P 1'
#
loop_
_entity.id
_entity.type
_entity.pdbx_description
1 polymer ?
#
loop_
_entity_poly.entity_id
_entity_poly.type
_entity_poly.pdbx_seq_one_letter_code
_entity_poly.pdbx_strand_id
1 'polypeptide(L)'
;MSPATITLLFLLFAIVMFVWEKIPLGVTSMIICVGLVVTGVLDFKTAFAGFIDSNVILFVAMFIVGGALFETGMANKIGGIVTHFAKTERQLIIAIMVIVGLMSGVLSNTGTAAVLIPVVIGIAARSGYSRSRLLMPLVFAAAMGGNLSLIGAPGNLIAQSVMEEMDMSFSFFEYAKVGLPILICGIIYFAFIGYKFLPDKSGEKDSSYDEQKDFSNVPKWKQALSLIILVLTLLGMIFEEQIGIKLCITGCIGALALILTGVISEKNALKSIDLKTIFLFGGTLSLASALQTTGAGEDIAKTVIGVLGENPSPYVLTFVVFMLCCILTNFMSNTATTALMAPICVSIAQGMG
;
A
#
# COMPACT_ATOMS: atom_id res chain seq x y z
N MET A 1 -2.09 -1.55 37.23
CA MET A 1 -1.08 -1.22 36.21
C MET A 1 -1.40 0.18 35.70
N SER A 2 -0.37 0.98 35.38
CA SER A 2 -0.63 2.30 34.79
C SER A 2 -1.19 2.14 33.37
N PRO A 3 -1.98 3.09 32.86
CA PRO A 3 -2.46 3.06 31.48
C PRO A 3 -1.33 2.95 30.45
N ALA A 4 -0.20 3.65 30.68
CA ALA A 4 0.98 3.56 29.84
C ALA A 4 1.56 2.12 29.79
N THR A 5 1.66 1.45 30.95
CA THR A 5 2.14 0.06 31.01
C THR A 5 1.23 -0.90 30.22
N ILE A 6 -0.09 -0.70 30.33
CA ILE A 6 -1.07 -1.51 29.58
C ILE A 6 -0.90 -1.28 28.07
N THR A 7 -0.75 -0.02 27.65
CA THR A 7 -0.50 0.33 26.25
C THR A 7 0.79 -0.32 25.72
N LEU A 8 1.88 -0.28 26.47
CA LEU A 8 3.14 -0.93 26.11
C LEU A 8 3.01 -2.45 25.98
N LEU A 9 2.20 -3.08 26.84
CA LEU A 9 1.90 -4.52 26.72
C LEU A 9 1.11 -4.84 25.44
N PHE A 10 0.13 -4.00 25.07
CA PHE A 10 -0.58 -4.16 23.79
C PHE A 10 0.33 -3.89 22.59
N LEU A 11 1.26 -2.93 22.69
CA LEU A 11 2.27 -2.71 21.66
C LEU A 11 3.18 -3.95 21.50
N LEU A 12 3.67 -4.50 22.60
CA LEU A 12 4.48 -5.72 22.58
C LEU A 12 3.69 -6.90 22.00
N PHE A 13 2.42 -7.04 22.39
CA PHE A 13 1.52 -8.04 21.81
C PHE A 13 1.35 -7.84 20.30
N ALA A 14 1.15 -6.60 19.82
CA ALA A 14 1.08 -6.28 18.41
C ALA A 14 2.33 -6.72 17.66
N ILE A 15 3.53 -6.36 18.16
CA ILE A 15 4.82 -6.73 17.57
C ILE A 15 4.92 -8.24 17.43
N VAL A 16 4.71 -8.97 18.53
CA VAL A 16 4.82 -10.44 18.55
C VAL A 16 3.83 -11.10 17.58
N MET A 17 2.58 -10.66 17.58
CA MET A 17 1.55 -11.27 16.76
C MET A 17 1.69 -10.91 15.27
N PHE A 18 2.16 -9.72 14.94
CA PHE A 18 2.41 -9.31 13.56
C PHE A 18 3.63 -10.04 12.96
N VAL A 19 4.64 -10.34 13.77
CA VAL A 19 5.78 -11.16 13.34
C VAL A 19 5.41 -12.64 13.25
N TRP A 20 4.60 -13.13 14.17
CA TRP A 20 4.24 -14.56 14.21
C TRP A 20 3.19 -14.97 13.17
N GLU A 21 2.33 -14.05 12.75
CA GLU A 21 1.27 -14.20 11.74
C GLU A 21 0.34 -15.42 11.92
N LYS A 22 0.32 -16.05 13.10
CA LYS A 22 -0.62 -17.16 13.38
C LYS A 22 -2.07 -16.72 13.49
N ILE A 23 -2.29 -15.48 13.94
CA ILE A 23 -3.61 -14.83 13.95
C ILE A 23 -3.61 -13.81 12.82
N PRO A 24 -4.67 -13.74 12.00
CA PRO A 24 -4.78 -12.73 10.95
C PRO A 24 -4.57 -11.31 11.50
N LEU A 25 -3.80 -10.48 10.77
CA LEU A 25 -3.40 -9.14 11.21
C LEU A 25 -4.59 -8.26 11.62
N GLY A 26 -5.68 -8.30 10.85
CA GLY A 26 -6.90 -7.56 11.18
C GLY A 26 -7.55 -8.03 12.49
N VAL A 27 -7.51 -9.34 12.79
CA VAL A 27 -8.03 -9.89 14.06
C VAL A 27 -7.14 -9.43 15.23
N THR A 28 -5.82 -9.47 15.06
CA THR A 28 -4.87 -8.98 16.07
C THR A 28 -5.15 -7.51 16.39
N SER A 29 -5.34 -6.66 15.37
CA SER A 29 -5.65 -5.24 15.55
C SER A 29 -6.99 -5.03 16.25
N MET A 30 -8.00 -5.86 15.95
CA MET A 30 -9.29 -5.82 16.66
C MET A 30 -9.17 -6.24 18.12
N ILE A 31 -8.34 -7.24 18.44
CA ILE A 31 -8.05 -7.63 19.82
C ILE A 31 -7.44 -6.47 20.59
N ILE A 32 -6.52 -5.72 19.98
CA ILE A 32 -5.89 -4.54 20.57
C ILE A 32 -6.95 -3.45 20.81
N CYS A 33 -7.73 -3.11 19.79
CA CYS A 33 -8.78 -2.09 19.87
C CYS A 33 -9.78 -2.39 21.00
N VAL A 34 -10.33 -3.62 21.03
CA VAL A 34 -11.27 -4.06 22.07
C VAL A 34 -10.58 -4.14 23.43
N GLY A 35 -9.35 -4.62 23.50
CA GLY A 35 -8.58 -4.74 24.73
C GLY A 35 -8.31 -3.37 25.38
N LEU A 36 -7.99 -2.35 24.59
CA LEU A 36 -7.80 -0.97 25.08
C LEU A 36 -9.08 -0.38 25.67
N VAL A 37 -10.25 -0.73 25.12
CA VAL A 37 -11.55 -0.33 25.70
C VAL A 37 -11.85 -1.10 26.99
N VAL A 38 -11.70 -2.42 26.99
CA VAL A 38 -11.99 -3.30 28.16
C VAL A 38 -11.10 -2.95 29.34
N THR A 39 -9.85 -2.59 29.10
CA THR A 39 -8.90 -2.17 30.14
C THR A 39 -9.07 -0.73 30.59
N GLY A 40 -9.98 0.03 29.96
CA GLY A 40 -10.26 1.43 30.30
C GLY A 40 -9.16 2.40 29.91
N VAL A 41 -8.23 1.99 29.03
CA VAL A 41 -7.18 2.88 28.51
C VAL A 41 -7.77 3.90 27.53
N LEU A 42 -8.70 3.47 26.66
CA LEU A 42 -9.43 4.34 25.75
C LEU A 42 -10.94 4.16 25.95
N ASP A 43 -11.69 5.21 25.70
CA ASP A 43 -13.13 5.12 25.54
C ASP A 43 -13.50 4.51 24.18
N PHE A 44 -14.72 3.99 24.06
CA PHE A 44 -15.19 3.32 22.84
C PHE A 44 -15.05 4.20 21.59
N LYS A 45 -15.41 5.47 21.69
CA LYS A 45 -15.41 6.40 20.56
C LYS A 45 -13.98 6.62 20.03
N THR A 46 -13.03 6.86 20.91
CA THR A 46 -11.61 7.05 20.56
C THR A 46 -10.99 5.77 19.99
N ALA A 47 -11.26 4.62 20.63
CA ALA A 47 -10.71 3.34 20.18
C ALA A 47 -11.20 2.93 18.77
N PHE A 48 -12.43 3.27 18.40
CA PHE A 48 -13.00 2.93 17.10
C PHE A 48 -12.97 4.09 16.08
N ALA A 49 -12.43 5.26 16.44
CA ALA A 49 -12.32 6.42 15.55
C ALA A 49 -11.56 6.11 14.27
N GLY A 50 -10.54 5.24 14.34
CA GLY A 50 -9.75 4.82 13.19
C GLY A 50 -10.57 4.20 12.06
N PHE A 51 -11.73 3.61 12.34
CA PHE A 51 -12.59 3.01 11.29
C PHE A 51 -13.37 4.06 10.47
N ILE A 52 -13.50 5.27 10.98
CA ILE A 52 -14.12 6.41 10.28
C ILE A 52 -13.09 7.47 9.87
N ASP A 53 -11.81 7.15 9.96
CA ASP A 53 -10.73 8.00 9.49
C ASP A 53 -10.84 8.27 7.99
N SER A 54 -10.51 9.50 7.56
CA SER A 54 -10.65 9.94 6.17
C SER A 54 -9.81 9.10 5.21
N ASN A 55 -8.63 8.65 5.64
CA ASN A 55 -7.72 7.85 4.82
C ASN A 55 -8.21 6.39 4.71
N VAL A 56 -8.88 5.86 5.74
CA VAL A 56 -9.54 4.54 5.67
C VAL A 56 -10.69 4.58 4.67
N ILE A 57 -11.53 5.62 4.72
CA ILE A 57 -12.63 5.82 3.75
C ILE A 57 -12.09 5.98 2.33
N LEU A 58 -11.04 6.78 2.16
CA LEU A 58 -10.35 6.93 0.87
C LEU A 58 -9.85 5.59 0.34
N PHE A 59 -9.26 4.78 1.21
CA PHE A 59 -8.72 3.48 0.83
C PHE A 59 -9.81 2.50 0.37
N VAL A 60 -10.94 2.45 1.09
CA VAL A 60 -12.13 1.69 0.66
C VAL A 60 -12.60 2.12 -0.72
N ALA A 61 -12.73 3.43 -0.95
CA ALA A 61 -13.15 3.98 -2.23
C ALA A 61 -12.17 3.59 -3.36
N MET A 62 -10.87 3.69 -3.11
CA MET A 62 -9.85 3.38 -4.12
C MET A 62 -9.74 1.88 -4.41
N PHE A 63 -10.06 0.99 -3.47
CA PHE A 63 -10.24 -0.43 -3.77
C PHE A 63 -11.35 -0.68 -4.78
N ILE A 64 -12.48 0.02 -4.68
CA ILE A 64 -13.58 -0.10 -5.62
C ILE A 64 -13.18 0.46 -6.99
N VAL A 65 -12.55 1.63 -7.03
CA VAL A 65 -12.11 2.27 -8.27
C VAL A 65 -11.07 1.40 -8.99
N GLY A 66 -10.07 0.92 -8.27
CA GLY A 66 -9.07 -0.02 -8.80
C GLY A 66 -9.69 -1.36 -9.22
N GLY A 67 -10.58 -1.89 -8.39
CA GLY A 67 -11.32 -3.13 -8.66
C GLY A 67 -12.11 -3.08 -9.97
N ALA A 68 -12.70 -1.94 -10.30
CA ALA A 68 -13.42 -1.75 -11.55
C ALA A 68 -12.52 -1.87 -12.79
N LEU A 69 -11.26 -1.39 -12.73
CA LEU A 69 -10.30 -1.58 -13.83
C LEU A 69 -9.92 -3.05 -14.00
N PHE A 70 -9.80 -3.77 -12.89
CA PHE A 70 -9.48 -5.19 -12.91
C PHE A 70 -10.65 -6.03 -13.43
N GLU A 71 -11.88 -5.77 -12.96
CA GLU A 71 -13.09 -6.49 -13.38
C GLU A 71 -13.47 -6.21 -14.84
N THR A 72 -13.19 -5.01 -15.36
CA THR A 72 -13.45 -4.69 -16.78
C THR A 72 -12.35 -5.19 -17.71
N GLY A 73 -11.21 -5.65 -17.20
CA GLY A 73 -10.05 -6.06 -17.99
C GLY A 73 -9.28 -4.90 -18.61
N MET A 74 -9.58 -3.65 -18.21
CA MET A 74 -8.87 -2.47 -18.72
C MET A 74 -7.40 -2.48 -18.27
N ALA A 75 -7.11 -2.93 -17.06
CA ALA A 75 -5.74 -3.11 -16.56
C ALA A 75 -4.94 -4.09 -17.44
N ASN A 76 -5.56 -5.19 -17.89
CA ASN A 76 -4.94 -6.15 -18.81
C ASN A 76 -4.61 -5.53 -20.17
N LYS A 77 -5.50 -4.66 -20.69
CA LYS A 77 -5.24 -3.93 -21.94
C LYS A 77 -4.05 -2.98 -21.81
N ILE A 78 -3.99 -2.22 -20.70
CA ILE A 78 -2.86 -1.33 -20.43
C ILE A 78 -1.56 -2.15 -20.34
N GLY A 79 -1.57 -3.26 -19.60
CA GLY A 79 -0.43 -4.18 -19.53
C GLY A 79 -0.03 -4.76 -20.88
N GLY A 80 -0.98 -5.06 -21.76
CA GLY A 80 -0.74 -5.60 -23.10
C GLY A 80 -0.05 -4.63 -24.06
N ILE A 81 -0.05 -3.32 -23.79
CA ILE A 81 0.65 -2.31 -24.60
C ILE A 81 2.17 -2.55 -24.60
N VAL A 82 2.69 -3.15 -23.53
CA VAL A 82 4.13 -3.51 -23.38
C VAL A 82 4.70 -4.22 -24.61
N THR A 83 3.92 -5.15 -25.20
CA THR A 83 4.40 -5.99 -26.32
C THR A 83 4.67 -5.21 -27.60
N HIS A 84 4.09 -4.03 -27.76
CA HIS A 84 4.26 -3.21 -28.96
C HIS A 84 5.58 -2.45 -29.00
N PHE A 85 6.21 -2.22 -27.85
CA PHE A 85 7.41 -1.40 -27.72
C PHE A 85 8.71 -2.20 -27.52
N ALA A 86 8.62 -3.50 -27.19
CA ALA A 86 9.76 -4.31 -26.79
C ALA A 86 10.13 -5.34 -27.85
N LYS A 87 11.35 -5.21 -28.41
CA LYS A 87 11.93 -6.16 -29.37
C LYS A 87 12.98 -7.09 -28.73
N THR A 88 13.47 -6.77 -27.55
CA THR A 88 14.46 -7.53 -26.80
C THR A 88 13.97 -7.80 -25.38
N GLU A 89 14.48 -8.88 -24.73
CA GLU A 89 14.16 -9.21 -23.34
C GLU A 89 14.38 -8.02 -22.40
N ARG A 90 15.49 -7.30 -22.58
CA ARG A 90 15.82 -6.12 -21.77
C ARG A 90 14.82 -4.97 -21.96
N GLN A 91 14.42 -4.68 -23.20
CA GLN A 91 13.39 -3.66 -23.47
C GLN A 91 12.05 -4.07 -22.87
N LEU A 92 11.73 -5.37 -22.89
CA LEU A 92 10.53 -5.92 -22.31
C LEU A 92 10.52 -5.76 -20.79
N ILE A 93 11.63 -6.05 -20.11
CA ILE A 93 11.78 -5.82 -18.66
C ILE A 93 11.57 -4.35 -18.34
N ILE A 94 12.23 -3.43 -19.05
CA ILE A 94 12.09 -1.98 -18.82
C ILE A 94 10.63 -1.55 -19.02
N ALA A 95 9.99 -1.97 -20.11
CA ALA A 95 8.61 -1.59 -20.42
C ALA A 95 7.61 -2.14 -19.39
N ILE A 96 7.80 -3.39 -18.95
CA ILE A 96 7.01 -3.99 -17.86
C ILE A 96 7.19 -3.15 -16.59
N MET A 97 8.42 -2.87 -16.17
CA MET A 97 8.68 -2.13 -14.94
C MET A 97 8.12 -0.72 -14.97
N VAL A 98 8.22 -0.02 -16.09
CA VAL A 98 7.65 1.34 -16.24
C VAL A 98 6.12 1.28 -16.12
N ILE A 99 5.46 0.41 -16.87
CA ILE A 99 3.98 0.33 -16.87
C ILE A 99 3.47 -0.14 -15.51
N VAL A 100 4.06 -1.20 -14.96
CA VAL A 100 3.67 -1.74 -13.65
C VAL A 100 3.91 -0.71 -12.54
N GLY A 101 5.07 -0.05 -12.54
CA GLY A 101 5.39 0.98 -11.56
C GLY A 101 4.40 2.15 -11.59
N LEU A 102 4.09 2.67 -12.77
CA LEU A 102 3.12 3.76 -12.92
C LEU A 102 1.70 3.33 -12.52
N MET A 103 1.28 2.13 -12.94
CA MET A 103 -0.04 1.59 -12.53
C MET A 103 -0.13 1.37 -11.03
N SER A 104 0.93 0.85 -10.41
CA SER A 104 0.97 0.60 -8.97
C SER A 104 0.95 1.89 -8.14
N GLY A 105 1.46 2.99 -8.69
CA GLY A 105 1.37 4.30 -8.06
C GLY A 105 -0.05 4.83 -7.91
N VAL A 106 -1.01 4.25 -8.63
CA VAL A 106 -2.43 4.68 -8.65
C VAL A 106 -3.36 3.58 -8.16
N LEU A 107 -2.97 2.32 -8.39
CA LEU A 107 -3.67 1.12 -7.96
C LEU A 107 -2.86 0.46 -6.84
N SER A 108 -3.44 -0.46 -6.09
CA SER A 108 -2.66 -1.16 -5.05
C SER A 108 -1.54 -2.03 -5.66
N ASN A 109 -0.39 -2.14 -4.97
CA ASN A 109 0.75 -2.96 -5.38
C ASN A 109 0.34 -4.40 -5.67
N THR A 110 -0.38 -5.00 -4.73
CA THR A 110 -0.85 -6.39 -4.81
C THR A 110 -1.84 -6.59 -5.94
N GLY A 111 -2.80 -5.67 -6.10
CA GLY A 111 -3.78 -5.72 -7.17
C GLY A 111 -3.14 -5.60 -8.55
N THR A 112 -2.23 -4.64 -8.72
CA THR A 112 -1.48 -4.45 -9.97
C THR A 112 -0.65 -5.69 -10.31
N ALA A 113 0.09 -6.24 -9.36
CA ALA A 113 0.88 -7.45 -9.57
C ALA A 113 -0.03 -8.64 -9.94
N ALA A 114 -1.09 -8.90 -9.17
CA ALA A 114 -1.99 -10.03 -9.39
C ALA A 114 -2.63 -10.04 -10.79
N VAL A 115 -3.00 -8.86 -11.31
CA VAL A 115 -3.62 -8.73 -12.63
C VAL A 115 -2.59 -8.81 -13.76
N LEU A 116 -1.39 -8.25 -13.56
CA LEU A 116 -0.40 -8.21 -14.62
C LEU A 116 0.50 -9.47 -14.70
N ILE A 117 0.56 -10.28 -13.64
CA ILE A 117 1.26 -11.58 -13.66
C ILE A 117 0.77 -12.47 -14.81
N PRO A 118 -0.54 -12.75 -14.98
CA PRO A 118 -1.03 -13.57 -16.10
C PRO A 118 -0.71 -12.94 -17.47
N VAL A 119 -0.78 -11.61 -17.58
CA VAL A 119 -0.45 -10.89 -18.83
C VAL A 119 1.02 -11.11 -19.18
N VAL A 120 1.92 -10.94 -18.20
CA VAL A 120 3.35 -11.11 -18.41
C VAL A 120 3.72 -12.57 -18.68
N ILE A 121 3.04 -13.54 -18.06
CA ILE A 121 3.17 -14.98 -18.41
C ILE A 121 2.78 -15.21 -19.86
N GLY A 122 1.67 -14.65 -20.33
CA GLY A 122 1.27 -14.73 -21.74
C GLY A 122 2.27 -14.08 -22.68
N ILE A 123 2.89 -12.97 -22.30
CA ILE A 123 3.97 -12.32 -23.05
C ILE A 123 5.20 -13.22 -23.10
N ALA A 124 5.63 -13.79 -21.98
CA ALA A 124 6.75 -14.71 -21.90
C ALA A 124 6.58 -15.91 -22.83
N ALA A 125 5.39 -16.51 -22.81
CA ALA A 125 5.05 -17.65 -23.67
C ALA A 125 5.13 -17.33 -25.18
N ARG A 126 4.74 -16.11 -25.58
CA ARG A 126 4.77 -15.68 -26.99
C ARG A 126 6.16 -15.24 -27.44
N SER A 127 6.93 -14.64 -26.56
CA SER A 127 8.27 -14.10 -26.86
C SER A 127 9.39 -15.14 -26.71
N GLY A 128 9.12 -16.29 -26.07
CA GLY A 128 10.10 -17.31 -25.77
C GLY A 128 11.06 -16.96 -24.62
N TYR A 129 10.81 -15.86 -23.91
CA TYR A 129 11.62 -15.46 -22.75
C TYR A 129 11.22 -16.19 -21.47
N SER A 130 12.14 -16.28 -20.53
CA SER A 130 11.91 -16.93 -19.23
C SER A 130 10.88 -16.14 -18.38
N ARG A 131 9.86 -16.85 -17.87
CA ARG A 131 8.84 -16.27 -16.98
C ARG A 131 9.46 -15.63 -15.74
N SER A 132 10.42 -16.29 -15.10
CA SER A 132 11.07 -15.79 -13.88
C SER A 132 11.81 -14.48 -14.09
N ARG A 133 12.42 -14.29 -15.29
CA ARG A 133 13.11 -13.05 -15.65
C ARG A 133 12.18 -11.87 -15.90
N LEU A 134 10.90 -12.11 -16.19
CA LEU A 134 9.91 -11.05 -16.39
C LEU A 134 9.05 -10.80 -15.13
N LEU A 135 8.74 -11.86 -14.37
CA LEU A 135 7.87 -11.76 -13.20
C LEU A 135 8.55 -11.09 -12.01
N MET A 136 9.84 -11.36 -11.79
CA MET A 136 10.56 -10.75 -10.68
C MET A 136 10.65 -9.23 -10.81
N PRO A 137 11.10 -8.65 -11.96
CA PRO A 137 11.05 -7.21 -12.18
C PRO A 137 9.64 -6.61 -12.05
N LEU A 138 8.60 -7.33 -12.47
CA LEU A 138 7.21 -6.92 -12.31
C LEU A 138 6.86 -6.71 -10.83
N VAL A 139 7.15 -7.69 -9.97
CA VAL A 139 6.82 -7.61 -8.53
C VAL A 139 7.60 -6.48 -7.86
N PHE A 140 8.88 -6.33 -8.18
CA PHE A 140 9.68 -5.21 -7.66
C PHE A 140 9.16 -3.85 -8.14
N ALA A 141 8.77 -3.74 -9.42
CA ALA A 141 8.21 -2.51 -9.95
C ALA A 141 6.86 -2.17 -9.31
N ALA A 142 6.01 -3.16 -9.03
CA ALA A 142 4.77 -2.96 -8.30
C ALA A 142 5.03 -2.43 -6.88
N ALA A 143 6.00 -3.01 -6.17
CA ALA A 143 6.36 -2.58 -4.83
C ALA A 143 6.93 -1.16 -4.80
N MET A 144 7.88 -0.84 -5.71
CA MET A 144 8.48 0.50 -5.80
C MET A 144 7.47 1.55 -6.28
N GLY A 145 6.60 1.17 -7.23
CA GLY A 145 5.57 2.05 -7.79
C GLY A 145 4.54 2.51 -6.77
N GLY A 146 4.26 1.71 -5.74
CA GLY A 146 3.36 2.10 -4.66
C GLY A 146 3.80 3.35 -3.90
N ASN A 147 5.07 3.72 -4.00
CA ASN A 147 5.60 4.94 -3.40
C ASN A 147 5.57 6.16 -4.34
N LEU A 148 4.81 6.13 -5.43
CA LEU A 148 4.67 7.27 -6.35
C LEU A 148 3.55 8.22 -5.94
N SER A 149 2.59 7.78 -5.15
CA SER A 149 1.49 8.62 -4.68
C SER A 149 1.03 8.22 -3.28
N LEU A 150 0.22 9.06 -2.69
CA LEU A 150 -0.40 8.81 -1.38
C LEU A 150 -1.23 7.52 -1.37
N ILE A 151 -1.95 7.22 -2.44
CA ILE A 151 -2.87 6.07 -2.55
C ILE A 151 -2.24 4.80 -3.09
N GLY A 152 -0.98 4.84 -3.52
CA GLY A 152 -0.32 3.70 -4.18
C GLY A 152 -0.07 2.51 -3.26
N ALA A 153 0.06 2.73 -1.95
CA ALA A 153 0.22 1.66 -0.97
C ALA A 153 -0.55 1.97 0.33
N PRO A 154 -1.12 0.95 1.01
CA PRO A 154 -1.83 1.15 2.28
C PRO A 154 -0.99 1.82 3.36
N GLY A 155 0.30 1.50 3.43
CA GLY A 155 1.23 2.09 4.39
C GLY A 155 1.34 3.61 4.27
N ASN A 156 1.24 4.16 3.06
CA ASN A 156 1.29 5.60 2.84
C ASN A 156 0.13 6.32 3.53
N LEU A 157 -1.08 5.77 3.43
CA LEU A 157 -2.27 6.32 4.08
C LEU A 157 -2.25 6.15 5.60
N ILE A 158 -1.69 5.04 6.11
CA ILE A 158 -1.48 4.84 7.54
C ILE A 158 -0.53 5.92 8.09
N ALA A 159 0.60 6.16 7.40
CA ALA A 159 1.52 7.21 7.78
C ALA A 159 0.86 8.60 7.69
N GLN A 160 0.05 8.83 6.67
CA GLN A 160 -0.74 10.06 6.52
C GLN A 160 -1.66 10.31 7.72
N SER A 161 -2.46 9.30 8.14
CA SER A 161 -3.37 9.45 9.29
C SER A 161 -2.62 9.82 10.57
N VAL A 162 -1.46 9.19 10.82
CA VAL A 162 -0.65 9.47 12.00
C VAL A 162 -0.03 10.88 11.93
N MET A 163 0.33 11.36 10.74
CA MET A 163 0.85 12.73 10.53
C MET A 163 -0.26 13.78 10.67
N GLU A 164 -1.48 13.48 10.23
CA GLU A 164 -2.64 14.38 10.36
C GLU A 164 -3.03 14.62 11.82
N GLU A 165 -2.77 13.67 12.74
CA GLU A 165 -2.92 13.87 14.18
C GLU A 165 -1.97 14.96 14.73
N MET A 166 -0.94 15.35 13.97
CA MET A 166 0.03 16.40 14.29
C MET A 166 -0.16 17.67 13.42
N ASP A 167 -1.31 17.84 12.80
CA ASP A 167 -1.58 18.91 11.82
C ASP A 167 -0.57 18.98 10.66
N MET A 168 0.05 17.84 10.33
CA MET A 168 0.94 17.67 9.18
C MET A 168 0.32 16.73 8.17
N SER A 169 0.58 16.97 6.88
CA SER A 169 0.07 16.12 5.80
C SER A 169 1.02 16.08 4.62
N PHE A 170 1.03 14.96 3.93
CA PHE A 170 1.69 14.84 2.63
C PHE A 170 0.71 15.21 1.52
N SER A 171 1.21 15.93 0.52
CA SER A 171 0.46 16.14 -0.72
C SER A 171 0.39 14.84 -1.55
N PHE A 172 -0.55 14.78 -2.49
CA PHE A 172 -0.84 13.55 -3.26
C PHE A 172 0.39 12.88 -3.89
N PHE A 173 1.32 13.68 -4.47
CA PHE A 173 2.54 13.18 -5.11
C PHE A 173 3.81 13.41 -4.29
N GLU A 174 3.72 13.76 -3.03
CA GLU A 174 4.92 14.03 -2.24
C GLU A 174 5.79 12.80 -2.05
N TYR A 175 5.18 11.64 -1.94
CA TYR A 175 5.88 10.35 -1.92
C TYR A 175 6.73 10.12 -3.16
N ALA A 176 6.35 10.68 -4.33
CA ALA A 176 7.13 10.55 -5.56
C ALA A 176 8.52 11.19 -5.48
N LYS A 177 8.73 12.15 -4.58
CA LYS A 177 10.06 12.75 -4.38
C LYS A 177 11.12 11.71 -4.03
N VAL A 178 10.72 10.65 -3.31
CA VAL A 178 11.58 9.51 -2.94
C VAL A 178 11.26 8.29 -3.82
N GLY A 179 9.99 8.01 -4.07
CA GLY A 179 9.53 6.82 -4.80
C GLY A 179 9.97 6.80 -6.27
N LEU A 180 9.94 7.95 -6.95
CA LEU A 180 10.36 8.00 -8.36
C LEU A 180 11.87 7.71 -8.55
N PRO A 181 12.79 8.31 -7.79
CA PRO A 181 14.19 7.92 -7.82
C PRO A 181 14.41 6.42 -7.54
N ILE A 182 13.72 5.85 -6.55
CA ILE A 182 13.80 4.42 -6.22
C ILE A 182 13.33 3.57 -7.41
N LEU A 183 12.21 3.89 -8.02
CA LEU A 183 11.70 3.18 -9.19
C LEU A 183 12.68 3.27 -10.37
N ILE A 184 13.23 4.45 -10.65
CA ILE A 184 14.22 4.65 -11.73
C ILE A 184 15.48 3.83 -11.45
N CYS A 185 16.02 3.86 -10.23
CA CYS A 185 17.17 3.05 -9.83
C CYS A 185 16.89 1.55 -9.98
N GLY A 186 15.70 1.10 -9.58
CA GLY A 186 15.26 -0.29 -9.76
C GLY A 186 15.19 -0.69 -11.23
N ILE A 187 14.62 0.15 -12.09
CA ILE A 187 14.58 -0.09 -13.54
C ILE A 187 15.99 -0.18 -14.12
N ILE A 188 16.88 0.74 -13.77
CA ILE A 188 18.28 0.73 -14.20
C ILE A 188 18.98 -0.53 -13.72
N TYR A 189 18.81 -0.89 -12.45
CA TYR A 189 19.39 -2.11 -11.88
C TYR A 189 18.96 -3.36 -12.65
N PHE A 190 17.65 -3.56 -12.83
CA PHE A 190 17.15 -4.74 -13.56
C PHE A 190 17.52 -4.72 -15.05
N ALA A 191 17.56 -3.55 -15.68
CA ALA A 191 17.94 -3.41 -17.08
C ALA A 191 19.40 -3.78 -17.36
N PHE A 192 20.33 -3.52 -16.44
CA PHE A 192 21.77 -3.68 -16.68
C PHE A 192 22.40 -4.84 -15.91
N ILE A 193 21.94 -5.11 -14.69
CA ILE A 193 22.58 -6.00 -13.72
C ILE A 193 21.62 -7.14 -13.34
N GLY A 194 20.45 -6.80 -12.80
CA GLY A 194 19.56 -7.73 -12.12
C GLY A 194 19.07 -8.87 -12.99
N TYR A 195 18.74 -8.60 -14.27
CA TYR A 195 18.25 -9.63 -15.18
C TYR A 195 19.24 -10.78 -15.39
N LYS A 196 20.57 -10.54 -15.23
CA LYS A 196 21.62 -11.55 -15.39
C LYS A 196 21.67 -12.56 -14.24
N PHE A 197 21.22 -12.15 -13.05
CA PHE A 197 21.21 -13.00 -11.87
C PHE A 197 19.90 -13.78 -11.70
N LEU A 198 18.89 -13.49 -12.51
CA LEU A 198 17.62 -14.20 -12.45
C LEU A 198 17.76 -15.58 -13.15
N PRO A 199 17.25 -16.66 -12.52
CA PRO A 199 17.33 -18.00 -13.08
C PRO A 199 16.58 -18.07 -14.40
N ASP A 200 17.21 -18.70 -15.40
CA ASP A 200 16.57 -18.97 -16.67
C ASP A 200 15.84 -20.33 -16.60
N LYS A 201 14.53 -20.29 -16.43
CA LYS A 201 13.66 -21.46 -16.39
C LYS A 201 12.78 -21.54 -17.64
N SER A 202 13.36 -21.29 -18.81
CA SER A 202 12.65 -21.25 -20.10
C SER A 202 12.02 -22.59 -20.53
N GLY A 203 12.27 -23.68 -19.81
CA GLY A 203 11.79 -25.04 -20.15
C GLY A 203 10.62 -25.56 -19.30
N GLU A 204 10.24 -24.94 -18.20
CA GLU A 204 9.14 -25.39 -17.34
C GLU A 204 7.78 -24.97 -17.93
N LYS A 205 7.09 -25.92 -18.57
CA LYS A 205 5.66 -25.78 -18.91
C LYS A 205 4.86 -26.02 -17.64
N ASP A 206 4.63 -24.96 -16.88
CA ASP A 206 3.68 -25.02 -15.77
C ASP A 206 2.28 -24.78 -16.32
N SER A 207 1.49 -25.87 -16.42
CA SER A 207 0.11 -25.85 -16.93
C SER A 207 -0.92 -25.25 -15.95
N SER A 208 -0.47 -24.77 -14.80
CA SER A 208 -1.35 -24.30 -13.72
C SER A 208 -1.80 -22.85 -13.82
N TYR A 209 -1.34 -22.06 -14.81
CA TYR A 209 -1.68 -20.64 -14.96
C TYR A 209 -2.47 -20.32 -16.25
N ASP A 210 -3.19 -21.28 -16.80
CA ASP A 210 -3.96 -21.09 -18.05
C ASP A 210 -5.33 -20.40 -17.87
N GLU A 211 -5.71 -20.01 -16.64
CA GLU A 211 -6.93 -19.25 -16.40
C GLU A 211 -6.72 -17.73 -16.54
N GLN A 212 -6.43 -17.27 -17.75
CA GLN A 212 -6.69 -15.87 -18.09
C GLN A 212 -8.21 -15.65 -18.05
N LYS A 213 -8.71 -14.82 -17.13
CA LYS A 213 -10.09 -14.35 -17.19
C LYS A 213 -10.34 -13.81 -18.59
N ASP A 214 -11.31 -14.39 -19.28
CA ASP A 214 -11.72 -13.91 -20.61
C ASP A 214 -12.58 -12.66 -20.45
N PHE A 215 -12.06 -11.53 -20.92
CA PHE A 215 -12.75 -10.25 -20.94
C PHE A 215 -13.40 -9.92 -22.29
N SER A 216 -13.46 -10.88 -23.22
CA SER A 216 -14.06 -10.68 -24.55
C SER A 216 -15.54 -10.30 -24.46
N ASN A 217 -16.24 -10.78 -23.45
CA ASN A 217 -17.64 -10.51 -23.20
C ASN A 217 -17.91 -9.17 -22.49
N VAL A 218 -16.88 -8.46 -22.03
CA VAL A 218 -17.04 -7.17 -21.35
C VAL A 218 -17.22 -6.05 -22.37
N PRO A 219 -18.34 -5.31 -22.34
CA PRO A 219 -18.60 -4.23 -23.29
C PRO A 219 -17.50 -3.17 -23.28
N LYS A 220 -17.04 -2.73 -24.45
CA LYS A 220 -15.98 -1.74 -24.60
C LYS A 220 -16.25 -0.43 -23.84
N TRP A 221 -17.53 -0.04 -23.76
CA TRP A 221 -17.92 1.18 -23.03
C TRP A 221 -17.63 1.07 -21.53
N LYS A 222 -17.80 -0.10 -20.90
CA LYS A 222 -17.46 -0.31 -19.48
C LYS A 222 -15.97 -0.16 -19.25
N GLN A 223 -15.16 -0.69 -20.15
CA GLN A 223 -13.69 -0.58 -20.09
C GLN A 223 -13.24 0.89 -20.22
N ALA A 224 -13.80 1.61 -21.20
CA ALA A 224 -13.49 3.02 -21.39
C ALA A 224 -13.95 3.87 -20.20
N LEU A 225 -15.18 3.62 -19.71
CA LEU A 225 -15.76 4.40 -18.63
C LEU A 225 -15.05 4.14 -17.29
N SER A 226 -14.58 2.91 -17.01
CA SER A 226 -13.77 2.63 -15.82
C SER A 226 -12.46 3.42 -15.81
N LEU A 227 -11.80 3.55 -16.96
CA LEU A 227 -10.59 4.35 -17.10
C LEU A 227 -10.88 5.86 -16.97
N ILE A 228 -11.95 6.35 -17.62
CA ILE A 228 -12.34 7.75 -17.54
C ILE A 228 -12.65 8.15 -16.11
N ILE A 229 -13.44 7.36 -15.39
CA ILE A 229 -13.79 7.64 -13.99
C ILE A 229 -12.54 7.60 -13.11
N LEU A 230 -11.63 6.62 -13.29
CA LEU A 230 -10.35 6.62 -12.57
C LEU A 230 -9.59 7.92 -12.80
N VAL A 231 -9.39 8.32 -14.08
CA VAL A 231 -8.64 9.53 -14.43
C VAL A 231 -9.30 10.77 -13.83
N LEU A 232 -10.63 10.90 -13.91
CA LEU A 232 -11.35 12.02 -13.30
C LEU A 232 -11.23 12.02 -11.78
N THR A 233 -11.28 10.86 -11.12
CA THR A 233 -11.10 10.73 -9.67
C THR A 233 -9.70 11.18 -9.28
N LEU A 234 -8.67 10.75 -10.01
CA LEU A 234 -7.29 11.17 -9.75
C LEU A 234 -7.08 12.66 -9.99
N LEU A 235 -7.61 13.20 -11.07
CA LEU A 235 -7.56 14.65 -11.33
C LEU A 235 -8.25 15.43 -10.21
N GLY A 236 -9.42 14.96 -9.75
CA GLY A 236 -10.11 15.56 -8.62
C GLY A 236 -9.29 15.52 -7.32
N MET A 237 -8.52 14.45 -7.09
CA MET A 237 -7.62 14.34 -5.93
C MET A 237 -6.39 15.24 -6.07
N ILE A 238 -5.79 15.32 -7.27
CA ILE A 238 -4.61 16.16 -7.53
C ILE A 238 -4.95 17.64 -7.35
N PHE A 239 -6.14 18.04 -7.74
CA PHE A 239 -6.64 19.42 -7.66
C PHE A 239 -7.51 19.66 -6.42
N GLU A 240 -7.29 18.92 -5.32
CA GLU A 240 -8.03 19.05 -4.07
C GLU A 240 -8.11 20.48 -3.57
N GLU A 241 -6.97 21.19 -3.51
CA GLU A 241 -6.89 22.56 -3.02
C GLU A 241 -7.69 23.55 -3.87
N GLN A 242 -7.74 23.33 -5.19
CA GLN A 242 -8.46 24.19 -6.13
C GLN A 242 -9.96 23.92 -6.15
N ILE A 243 -10.34 22.65 -6.00
CA ILE A 243 -11.74 22.20 -6.05
C ILE A 243 -12.39 22.34 -4.66
N GLY A 244 -11.60 22.29 -3.58
CA GLY A 244 -12.09 22.37 -2.20
C GLY A 244 -12.84 21.11 -1.73
N ILE A 245 -12.67 19.97 -2.41
CA ILE A 245 -13.27 18.69 -2.07
C ILE A 245 -12.19 17.74 -1.56
N LYS A 246 -12.32 17.25 -0.33
CA LYS A 246 -11.35 16.34 0.31
C LYS A 246 -11.14 15.06 -0.51
N LEU A 247 -9.91 14.54 -0.52
CA LEU A 247 -9.50 13.31 -1.22
C LEU A 247 -10.48 12.15 -1.01
N CYS A 248 -10.89 11.89 0.23
CA CYS A 248 -11.81 10.80 0.57
C CYS A 248 -13.19 10.95 -0.11
N ILE A 249 -13.70 12.18 -0.18
CA ILE A 249 -14.99 12.45 -0.86
C ILE A 249 -14.86 12.26 -2.37
N THR A 250 -13.78 12.76 -2.96
CA THR A 250 -13.49 12.58 -4.40
C THR A 250 -13.40 11.09 -4.75
N GLY A 251 -12.71 10.29 -3.91
CA GLY A 251 -12.66 8.85 -4.05
C GLY A 251 -14.03 8.19 -3.97
N CYS A 252 -14.85 8.57 -2.99
CA CYS A 252 -16.22 8.07 -2.85
C CYS A 252 -17.10 8.42 -4.05
N ILE A 253 -17.01 9.63 -4.60
CA ILE A 253 -17.72 10.03 -5.81
C ILE A 253 -17.33 9.12 -6.99
N GLY A 254 -16.02 8.86 -7.16
CA GLY A 254 -15.54 7.94 -8.21
C GLY A 254 -16.08 6.52 -8.04
N ALA A 255 -16.02 5.97 -6.81
CA ALA A 255 -16.55 4.64 -6.51
C ALA A 255 -18.07 4.54 -6.76
N LEU A 256 -18.82 5.52 -6.30
CA LEU A 256 -20.28 5.60 -6.52
C LEU A 256 -20.62 5.73 -8.02
N ALA A 257 -19.89 6.56 -8.76
CA ALA A 257 -20.10 6.72 -10.20
C ALA A 257 -19.91 5.38 -10.94
N LEU A 258 -18.92 4.56 -10.58
CA LEU A 258 -18.70 3.24 -11.17
C LEU A 258 -19.84 2.26 -10.90
N ILE A 259 -20.42 2.29 -9.71
CA ILE A 259 -21.55 1.45 -9.33
C ILE A 259 -22.84 1.92 -10.03
N LEU A 260 -23.15 3.22 -9.93
CA LEU A 260 -24.37 3.80 -10.49
C LEU A 260 -24.43 3.71 -12.02
N THR A 261 -23.31 3.82 -12.70
CA THR A 261 -23.21 3.64 -14.15
C THR A 261 -23.26 2.16 -14.58
N GLY A 262 -23.24 1.23 -13.63
CA GLY A 262 -23.27 -0.22 -13.90
C GLY A 262 -21.95 -0.74 -14.51
N VAL A 263 -20.85 -0.01 -14.39
CA VAL A 263 -19.51 -0.49 -14.78
C VAL A 263 -19.12 -1.70 -13.94
N ILE A 264 -19.30 -1.59 -12.61
CA ILE A 264 -19.12 -2.68 -11.65
C ILE A 264 -20.42 -2.90 -10.87
N SER A 265 -20.75 -4.14 -10.57
CA SER A 265 -21.89 -4.45 -9.70
C SER A 265 -21.52 -4.17 -8.24
N GLU A 266 -22.51 -3.84 -7.39
CA GLU A 266 -22.34 -3.68 -5.95
C GLU A 266 -21.60 -4.87 -5.33
N LYS A 267 -22.02 -6.09 -5.68
CA LYS A 267 -21.40 -7.33 -5.20
C LYS A 267 -19.89 -7.40 -5.51
N ASN A 268 -19.48 -7.00 -6.71
CA ASN A 268 -18.09 -7.01 -7.13
C ASN A 268 -17.32 -5.83 -6.52
N ALA A 269 -17.97 -4.68 -6.36
CA ALA A 269 -17.40 -3.53 -5.66
C ALA A 269 -17.04 -3.90 -4.22
N LEU A 270 -17.96 -4.52 -3.48
CA LEU A 270 -17.70 -4.98 -2.11
C LEU A 270 -16.61 -6.06 -2.03
N LYS A 271 -16.54 -6.98 -3.02
CA LYS A 271 -15.48 -7.98 -3.10
C LYS A 271 -14.09 -7.39 -3.40
N SER A 272 -14.04 -6.23 -4.02
CA SER A 272 -12.76 -5.54 -4.30
C SER A 272 -12.12 -4.95 -3.06
N ILE A 273 -12.89 -4.77 -1.98
CA ILE A 273 -12.40 -4.20 -0.71
C ILE A 273 -11.59 -5.25 0.04
N ASP A 274 -10.33 -4.95 0.35
CA ASP A 274 -9.52 -5.77 1.24
C ASP A 274 -9.83 -5.46 2.71
N LEU A 275 -10.81 -6.18 3.24
CA LEU A 275 -11.23 -6.03 4.64
C LEU A 275 -10.10 -6.29 5.64
N LYS A 276 -9.13 -7.17 5.32
CA LYS A 276 -7.99 -7.42 6.22
C LYS A 276 -7.20 -6.15 6.47
N THR A 277 -6.91 -5.40 5.39
CA THR A 277 -6.20 -4.13 5.47
C THR A 277 -7.03 -3.06 6.17
N ILE A 278 -8.35 -3.01 5.94
CA ILE A 278 -9.23 -2.05 6.64
C ILE A 278 -9.22 -2.30 8.16
N PHE A 279 -9.39 -3.56 8.60
CA PHE A 279 -9.35 -3.90 10.01
C PHE A 279 -7.96 -3.68 10.63
N LEU A 280 -6.90 -3.97 9.90
CA LEU A 280 -5.53 -3.67 10.35
C LEU A 280 -5.36 -2.17 10.55
N PHE A 281 -5.73 -1.37 9.56
CA PHE A 281 -5.58 0.07 9.58
C PHE A 281 -6.41 0.70 10.72
N GLY A 282 -7.72 0.51 10.73
CA GLY A 282 -8.59 1.10 11.75
C GLY A 282 -8.23 0.67 13.17
N GLY A 283 -7.85 -0.61 13.36
CA GLY A 283 -7.48 -1.12 14.67
C GLY A 283 -6.09 -0.66 15.15
N THR A 284 -5.14 -0.42 14.25
CA THR A 284 -3.81 0.10 14.65
C THR A 284 -3.83 1.58 14.99
N LEU A 285 -4.74 2.37 14.44
CA LEU A 285 -4.93 3.77 14.84
C LEU A 285 -5.37 3.88 16.30
N SER A 286 -6.10 2.89 16.84
CA SER A 286 -6.41 2.87 18.28
C SER A 286 -5.16 2.73 19.14
N LEU A 287 -4.14 1.97 18.69
CA LEU A 287 -2.88 1.86 19.39
C LEU A 287 -2.07 3.18 19.31
N ALA A 288 -2.11 3.87 18.18
CA ALA A 288 -1.50 5.19 18.02
C ALA A 288 -2.11 6.19 19.02
N SER A 289 -3.44 6.28 19.08
CA SER A 289 -4.15 7.13 20.04
C SER A 289 -3.84 6.74 21.49
N ALA A 290 -3.71 5.45 21.81
CA ALA A 290 -3.33 5.01 23.15
C ALA A 290 -1.91 5.42 23.53
N LEU A 291 -0.94 5.32 22.59
CA LEU A 291 0.45 5.77 22.83
C LEU A 291 0.51 7.26 23.16
N GLN A 292 -0.29 8.08 22.47
CA GLN A 292 -0.34 9.52 22.71
C GLN A 292 -1.05 9.85 24.03
N THR A 293 -2.26 9.32 24.25
CA THR A 293 -3.08 9.68 25.41
C THR A 293 -2.51 9.20 26.75
N THR A 294 -1.76 8.08 26.75
CA THR A 294 -1.19 7.51 27.97
C THR A 294 0.23 8.01 28.27
N GLY A 295 0.88 8.72 27.34
CA GLY A 295 2.28 9.11 27.44
C GLY A 295 3.27 7.95 27.20
N ALA A 296 2.78 6.76 26.86
CA ALA A 296 3.65 5.60 26.55
C ALA A 296 4.60 5.87 25.37
N GLY A 297 4.18 6.71 24.41
CA GLY A 297 5.01 7.17 23.31
C GLY A 297 6.22 7.97 23.76
N GLU A 298 6.05 8.86 24.76
CA GLU A 298 7.17 9.61 25.34
C GLU A 298 8.17 8.70 26.06
N ASP A 299 7.70 7.65 26.74
CA ASP A 299 8.57 6.70 27.43
C ASP A 299 9.43 5.92 26.41
N ILE A 300 8.84 5.54 25.26
CA ILE A 300 9.57 4.94 24.14
C ILE A 300 10.61 5.94 23.60
N ALA A 301 10.21 7.18 23.35
CA ALA A 301 11.09 8.21 22.83
C ALA A 301 12.28 8.45 23.75
N LYS A 302 12.06 8.62 25.07
CA LYS A 302 13.12 8.78 26.07
C LYS A 302 14.07 7.60 26.07
N THR A 303 13.55 6.38 25.94
CA THR A 303 14.37 5.16 25.91
C THR A 303 15.26 5.14 24.65
N VAL A 304 14.70 5.42 23.49
CA VAL A 304 15.44 5.44 22.21
C VAL A 304 16.50 6.54 22.21
N ILE A 305 16.15 7.75 22.64
CA ILE A 305 17.07 8.88 22.75
C ILE A 305 18.20 8.55 23.73
N GLY A 306 17.87 7.94 24.89
CA GLY A 306 18.87 7.53 25.88
C GLY A 306 19.89 6.51 25.35
N VAL A 307 19.47 5.62 24.44
CA VAL A 307 20.35 4.64 23.78
C VAL A 307 21.21 5.28 22.69
N LEU A 308 20.66 6.25 21.95
CA LEU A 308 21.35 6.92 20.83
C LEU A 308 22.25 8.08 21.29
N GLY A 309 22.14 8.52 22.55
CA GLY A 309 22.82 9.69 23.11
C GLY A 309 21.87 10.88 23.30
N GLU A 310 22.23 11.80 24.18
CA GLU A 310 21.34 12.90 24.63
C GLU A 310 20.83 13.83 23.50
N ASN A 311 21.54 13.90 22.36
CA ASN A 311 21.11 14.67 21.17
C ASN A 311 21.50 13.92 19.88
N PRO A 312 20.80 12.86 19.50
CA PRO A 312 21.11 12.15 18.25
C PRO A 312 20.84 13.06 17.05
N SER A 313 21.77 13.08 16.10
CA SER A 313 21.55 13.79 14.84
C SER A 313 20.31 13.24 14.14
N PRO A 314 19.45 14.09 13.52
CA PRO A 314 18.30 13.64 12.73
C PRO A 314 18.65 12.58 11.68
N TYR A 315 19.84 12.67 11.09
CA TYR A 315 20.34 11.69 10.11
C TYR A 315 20.58 10.31 10.73
N VAL A 316 21.14 10.26 11.95
CA VAL A 316 21.37 8.99 12.68
C VAL A 316 20.04 8.36 13.04
N LEU A 317 19.10 9.15 13.55
CA LEU A 317 17.76 8.67 13.88
C LEU A 317 17.05 8.11 12.64
N THR A 318 17.02 8.88 11.55
CA THR A 318 16.41 8.45 10.28
C THR A 318 17.04 7.14 9.79
N PHE A 319 18.37 7.01 9.86
CA PHE A 319 19.07 5.79 9.48
C PHE A 319 18.67 4.59 10.34
N VAL A 320 18.60 4.77 11.66
CA VAL A 320 18.22 3.70 12.61
C VAL A 320 16.78 3.26 12.35
N VAL A 321 15.85 4.20 12.23
CA VAL A 321 14.45 3.92 11.91
C VAL A 321 14.32 3.20 10.56
N PHE A 322 15.03 3.68 9.53
CA PHE A 322 15.06 3.06 8.22
C PHE A 322 15.55 1.62 8.28
N MET A 323 16.67 1.37 8.95
CA MET A 323 17.24 0.02 9.10
C MET A 323 16.29 -0.90 9.89
N LEU A 324 15.67 -0.38 10.94
CA LEU A 324 14.69 -1.14 11.71
C LEU A 324 13.48 -1.52 10.86
N CYS A 325 12.91 -0.58 10.09
CA CYS A 325 11.83 -0.86 9.16
C CYS A 325 12.22 -1.87 8.09
N CYS A 326 13.44 -1.76 7.52
CA CYS A 326 13.97 -2.72 6.56
C CYS A 326 14.09 -4.13 7.14
N ILE A 327 14.50 -4.26 8.42
CA ILE A 327 14.58 -5.56 9.08
C ILE A 327 13.17 -6.11 9.34
N LEU A 328 12.29 -5.31 9.94
CA LEU A 328 10.93 -5.74 10.32
C LEU A 328 10.12 -6.20 9.10
N THR A 329 10.17 -5.48 7.99
CA THR A 329 9.38 -5.81 6.79
C THR A 329 9.83 -7.12 6.12
N ASN A 330 10.95 -7.73 6.52
CA ASN A 330 11.31 -9.09 6.12
C ASN A 330 10.55 -10.18 6.89
N PHE A 331 9.99 -9.83 8.05
CA PHE A 331 9.29 -10.78 8.95
C PHE A 331 7.78 -10.52 9.00
N MET A 332 7.33 -9.33 8.61
CA MET A 332 5.92 -8.95 8.60
C MET A 332 5.58 -8.16 7.33
N SER A 333 4.29 -7.97 7.04
CA SER A 333 3.87 -7.19 5.87
C SER A 333 4.28 -5.71 5.97
N ASN A 334 4.48 -5.07 4.81
CA ASN A 334 4.80 -3.63 4.74
C ASN A 334 3.76 -2.77 5.47
N THR A 335 2.48 -3.12 5.30
CA THR A 335 1.36 -2.41 5.95
C THR A 335 1.43 -2.54 7.47
N ALA A 336 1.69 -3.75 8.00
CA ALA A 336 1.83 -3.98 9.43
C ALA A 336 3.06 -3.27 10.00
N THR A 337 4.18 -3.27 9.26
CA THR A 337 5.40 -2.54 9.66
C THR A 337 5.11 -1.05 9.79
N THR A 338 4.43 -0.44 8.80
CA THR A 338 4.08 0.98 8.85
C THR A 338 3.11 1.27 9.99
N ALA A 339 2.07 0.46 10.14
CA ALA A 339 1.07 0.62 11.19
C ALA A 339 1.67 0.57 12.62
N LEU A 340 2.72 -0.23 12.78
CA LEU A 340 3.45 -0.31 14.04
C LEU A 340 4.43 0.85 14.22
N MET A 341 5.21 1.14 13.19
CA MET A 341 6.35 2.07 13.29
C MET A 341 5.96 3.53 13.20
N ALA A 342 4.91 3.88 12.44
CA ALA A 342 4.54 5.28 12.26
C ALA A 342 4.22 6.00 13.59
N PRO A 343 3.38 5.48 14.50
CA PRO A 343 3.13 6.11 15.80
C PRO A 343 4.39 6.19 16.67
N ILE A 344 5.26 5.18 16.64
CA ILE A 344 6.52 5.16 17.37
C ILE A 344 7.46 6.25 16.85
N CYS A 345 7.61 6.35 15.53
CA CYS A 345 8.45 7.38 14.90
C CYS A 345 7.98 8.80 15.23
N VAL A 346 6.67 9.02 15.21
CA VAL A 346 6.07 10.30 15.61
C VAL A 346 6.39 10.62 17.08
N SER A 347 6.20 9.66 17.99
CA SER A 347 6.52 9.84 19.41
C SER A 347 7.99 10.17 19.62
N ILE A 348 8.92 9.51 18.90
CA ILE A 348 10.36 9.79 18.96
C ILE A 348 10.65 11.21 18.43
N ALA A 349 10.06 11.60 17.31
CA ALA A 349 10.23 12.93 16.72
C ALA A 349 9.76 14.04 17.68
N GLN A 350 8.58 13.87 18.29
CA GLN A 350 8.05 14.79 19.31
C GLN A 350 8.94 14.89 20.55
N GLY A 351 9.56 13.78 20.97
CA GLY A 351 10.48 13.76 22.10
C GLY A 351 11.82 14.45 21.85
N MET A 352 12.14 14.73 20.58
CA MET A 352 13.37 15.45 20.19
C MET A 352 13.16 16.97 20.01
N GLY A 353 11.92 17.45 19.94
CA GLY A 353 11.53 18.86 19.75
C GLY A 353 11.32 19.18 18.28
#